data_2046111f657c9d1de26d84ca31a345f4
#
_entry.id   2046111f657c9d1de26d84ca31a345f4
#
_cell.length_a   1.000
_cell.length_b   1.000
_cell.length_c   1.000
_cell.angle_alpha   90.00
_cell.angle_beta   90.00
_cell.angle_gamma   90.00
#
_symmetry.space_group_name_H-M   'P 1'
#
loop_
_entity.id
_entity.type
_entity.pdbx_description
1 polymer ?
#
loop_
_entity_poly.entity_id
_entity_poly.type
_entity_poly.pdbx_seq_one_letter_code
_entity_poly.pdbx_strand_id
1 'polypeptide(L)'
;ALSSAASDVYKRQQIHKPENPPKGAYFDPKAYMRTTLKMMEKLRSVYGDEIELCHDAHERLAPIDAVNFAKALEPYHLLFLEDALPPEQCDWFKMIRQQCATPIAMGELFNNPHEWRHLVQEHLIDYIRVHISQIGGITPARKLIALCDAYGVRTAWHGPVDMTPIGHAVNLHMDISSPNFGVQEWADSFTGLYAQLNGQLMTEMFPGMPQRRDGYLYLSDRPGIGVDFDEKLAAKYPCKPGAVSWDWMLARLPDGTSVRP
;
A
#
# COMPACT_ATOMS: atom_id res chain seq x y z
N ALA A 1 11.40 5.26 0.24
CA ALA A 1 10.03 5.59 -0.13
C ALA A 1 9.26 6.08 1.11
N LEU A 2 8.67 7.26 1.05
CA LEU A 2 7.85 7.81 2.14
C LEU A 2 6.39 7.41 1.87
N SER A 3 5.95 6.26 2.36
CA SER A 3 4.62 5.72 2.07
C SER A 3 3.51 6.09 3.08
N SER A 4 3.78 6.83 4.14
CA SER A 4 2.78 7.04 5.20
C SER A 4 1.97 8.34 5.12
N ALA A 5 2.08 9.11 4.04
CA ALA A 5 1.45 10.42 3.96
C ALA A 5 -0.07 10.37 3.72
N ALA A 6 -0.61 9.29 3.16
CA ALA A 6 -2.02 9.19 2.82
C ALA A 6 -2.94 9.29 4.05
N SER A 7 -2.65 8.57 5.12
CA SER A 7 -3.48 8.59 6.34
C SER A 7 -3.51 9.94 7.05
N ASP A 8 -2.44 10.73 6.95
CA ASP A 8 -2.34 12.05 7.59
C ASP A 8 -3.10 13.15 6.82
N VAL A 9 -3.17 13.04 5.49
CA VAL A 9 -3.95 13.98 4.65
C VAL A 9 -5.44 13.90 5.00
N TYR A 10 -5.96 12.72 5.32
CA TYR A 10 -7.36 12.55 5.71
C TYR A 10 -7.71 13.21 7.04
N LYS A 11 -6.79 13.18 7.99
CA LYS A 11 -7.04 13.70 9.36
C LYS A 11 -7.00 15.23 9.42
N ARG A 12 -6.41 15.90 8.44
CA ARG A 12 -6.18 17.36 8.45
C ARG A 12 -7.13 18.15 7.58
N GLN A 13 -8.05 17.51 6.87
CA GLN A 13 -9.03 18.21 6.06
C GLN A 13 -10.05 18.92 6.96
N GLN A 14 -10.20 20.24 6.76
CA GLN A 14 -11.37 20.96 7.27
C GLN A 14 -12.55 20.68 6.36
N ILE A 15 -13.35 19.67 6.71
CA ILE A 15 -14.52 19.26 5.94
C ILE A 15 -15.75 19.89 6.60
N HIS A 16 -16.54 20.60 5.80
CA HIS A 16 -17.86 21.06 6.23
C HIS A 16 -18.77 19.84 6.35
N LYS A 17 -19.24 19.56 7.56
CA LYS A 17 -20.13 18.43 7.84
C LYS A 17 -21.57 18.92 7.97
N PRO A 18 -22.59 18.04 7.72
CA PRO A 18 -23.98 18.38 8.00
C PRO A 18 -24.19 18.69 9.49
N GLU A 19 -25.33 19.32 9.78
CA GLU A 19 -25.77 19.59 11.13
C GLU A 19 -25.91 18.31 11.91
N ASN A 20 -25.83 17.56 12.51
CA ASN A 20 -25.91 16.22 13.09
C ASN A 20 -25.28 15.13 12.20
N PRO A 21 -23.98 15.15 12.03
CA PRO A 21 -23.31 14.29 11.07
C PRO A 21 -23.38 12.81 11.51
N PRO A 22 -23.72 11.88 10.62
CA PRO A 22 -23.58 10.46 10.89
C PRO A 22 -22.16 10.09 11.30
N LYS A 23 -22.00 9.02 12.08
CA LYS A 23 -20.67 8.50 12.43
C LYS A 23 -19.89 8.09 11.17
N GLY A 24 -18.59 8.25 11.18
CA GLY A 24 -17.68 7.85 10.13
C GLY A 24 -16.53 8.84 9.92
N ALA A 25 -15.57 8.43 9.10
CA ALA A 25 -14.48 9.27 8.63
C ALA A 25 -14.94 10.08 7.42
N TYR A 26 -14.96 11.41 7.54
CA TYR A 26 -15.39 12.29 6.44
C TYR A 26 -14.23 12.57 5.50
N PHE A 27 -14.53 12.55 4.20
CA PHE A 27 -13.57 12.68 3.13
C PHE A 27 -14.15 13.54 2.00
N ASP A 28 -13.42 14.57 1.58
CA ASP A 28 -13.73 15.38 0.38
C ASP A 28 -12.71 15.06 -0.71
N PRO A 29 -13.08 14.31 -1.77
CA PRO A 29 -12.17 13.94 -2.85
C PRO A 29 -11.49 15.14 -3.51
N LYS A 30 -12.22 16.22 -3.72
CA LYS A 30 -11.69 17.43 -4.38
C LYS A 30 -10.68 18.18 -3.49
N ALA A 31 -10.97 18.29 -2.21
CA ALA A 31 -10.03 18.87 -1.24
C ALA A 31 -8.79 18.00 -1.09
N TYR A 32 -8.95 16.69 -1.06
CA TYR A 32 -7.86 15.72 -1.04
C TYR A 32 -6.92 15.89 -2.23
N MET A 33 -7.44 15.83 -3.46
CA MET A 33 -6.61 15.98 -4.67
C MET A 33 -5.83 17.31 -4.66
N ARG A 34 -6.50 18.43 -4.35
CA ARG A 34 -5.83 19.75 -4.28
C ARG A 34 -4.73 19.79 -3.23
N THR A 35 -4.96 19.18 -2.08
CA THR A 35 -3.98 19.15 -0.97
C THR A 35 -2.78 18.28 -1.34
N THR A 36 -3.02 17.12 -1.95
CA THR A 36 -1.95 16.23 -2.41
C THR A 36 -1.08 16.90 -3.48
N LEU A 37 -1.67 17.55 -4.47
CA LEU A 37 -0.89 18.27 -5.50
C LEU A 37 0.00 19.35 -4.87
N LYS A 38 -0.52 20.15 -3.94
CA LYS A 38 0.29 21.13 -3.19
C LYS A 38 1.41 20.48 -2.37
N MET A 39 1.15 19.32 -1.79
CA MET A 39 2.16 18.54 -1.06
C MET A 39 3.28 18.07 -2.01
N MET A 40 2.93 17.51 -3.17
CA MET A 40 3.89 17.07 -4.18
C MET A 40 4.74 18.23 -4.71
N GLU A 41 4.12 19.36 -5.02
CA GLU A 41 4.82 20.58 -5.40
C GLU A 41 5.81 21.02 -4.32
N LYS A 42 5.39 21.01 -3.05
CA LYS A 42 6.26 21.36 -1.92
C LYS A 42 7.42 20.38 -1.79
N LEU A 43 7.17 19.07 -1.88
CA LEU A 43 8.22 18.05 -1.80
C LEU A 43 9.24 18.23 -2.92
N ARG A 44 8.81 18.40 -4.16
CA ARG A 44 9.71 18.65 -5.31
C ARG A 44 10.47 19.97 -5.20
N SER A 45 9.84 21.00 -4.66
CA SER A 45 10.52 22.30 -4.43
C SER A 45 11.65 22.21 -3.38
N VAL A 46 11.58 21.26 -2.44
CA VAL A 46 12.58 21.08 -1.38
C VAL A 46 13.66 20.07 -1.76
N TYR A 47 13.25 18.95 -2.37
CA TYR A 47 14.13 17.79 -2.60
C TYR A 47 14.47 17.58 -4.08
N GLY A 48 13.86 18.34 -4.99
CA GLY A 48 14.05 18.10 -6.43
C GLY A 48 13.61 16.69 -6.83
N ASP A 49 14.32 16.09 -7.78
CA ASP A 49 14.10 14.71 -8.23
C ASP A 49 15.08 13.71 -7.56
N GLU A 50 15.82 14.15 -6.52
CA GLU A 50 16.81 13.31 -5.81
C GLU A 50 16.17 12.18 -5.00
N ILE A 51 14.87 12.30 -4.66
CA ILE A 51 14.13 11.28 -3.94
C ILE A 51 12.96 10.76 -4.76
N GLU A 52 12.73 9.45 -4.68
CA GLU A 52 11.53 8.84 -5.25
C GLU A 52 10.31 9.14 -4.38
N LEU A 53 9.21 9.55 -5.02
CA LEU A 53 7.93 9.79 -4.36
C LEU A 53 6.91 8.78 -4.87
N CYS A 54 6.15 8.18 -3.98
CA CYS A 54 4.95 7.44 -4.30
C CYS A 54 3.77 8.01 -3.52
N HIS A 55 2.57 7.78 -4.03
CA HIS A 55 1.34 8.23 -3.38
C HIS A 55 0.27 7.17 -3.50
N ASP A 56 -0.30 6.80 -2.37
CA ASP A 56 -1.42 5.88 -2.28
C ASP A 56 -2.74 6.67 -2.22
N ALA A 57 -3.58 6.51 -3.25
CA ALA A 57 -4.93 7.08 -3.27
C ALA A 57 -5.92 6.22 -2.49
N HIS A 58 -5.55 4.96 -2.23
CA HIS A 58 -6.29 4.04 -1.38
C HIS A 58 -7.76 3.90 -1.81
N GLU A 59 -7.99 3.80 -3.13
CA GLU A 59 -9.26 3.46 -3.78
C GLU A 59 -10.43 4.44 -3.56
N ARG A 60 -10.14 5.66 -3.08
CA ARG A 60 -11.16 6.59 -2.58
C ARG A 60 -11.68 7.59 -3.60
N LEU A 61 -11.21 7.51 -4.83
CA LEU A 61 -11.61 8.43 -5.88
C LEU A 61 -12.71 7.82 -6.75
N ALA A 62 -13.59 8.70 -7.26
CA ALA A 62 -14.45 8.30 -8.36
C ALA A 62 -13.60 8.08 -9.63
N PRO A 63 -14.00 7.19 -10.56
CA PRO A 63 -13.18 6.86 -11.71
C PRO A 63 -12.67 8.05 -12.52
N ILE A 64 -13.53 9.01 -12.81
CA ILE A 64 -13.12 10.21 -13.55
C ILE A 64 -12.18 11.12 -12.76
N ASP A 65 -12.32 11.17 -11.44
CA ASP A 65 -11.41 11.91 -10.57
C ASP A 65 -10.04 11.24 -10.50
N ALA A 66 -9.98 9.90 -10.47
CA ALA A 66 -8.75 9.14 -10.54
C ALA A 66 -7.97 9.39 -11.84
N VAL A 67 -8.67 9.44 -13.00
CA VAL A 67 -8.06 9.79 -14.28
C VAL A 67 -7.47 11.20 -14.26
N ASN A 68 -8.24 12.17 -13.78
CA ASN A 68 -7.78 13.56 -13.69
C ASN A 68 -6.63 13.72 -12.70
N PHE A 69 -6.67 13.01 -11.59
CA PHE A 69 -5.65 13.05 -10.57
C PHE A 69 -4.32 12.43 -11.04
N ALA A 70 -4.37 11.26 -11.67
CA ALA A 70 -3.20 10.63 -12.26
C ALA A 70 -2.52 11.56 -13.27
N LYS A 71 -3.31 12.22 -14.13
CA LYS A 71 -2.79 13.20 -15.09
C LYS A 71 -2.17 14.42 -14.40
N ALA A 72 -2.80 14.94 -13.36
CA ALA A 72 -2.29 16.10 -12.61
C ALA A 72 -1.01 15.81 -11.83
N LEU A 73 -0.71 14.53 -11.57
CA LEU A 73 0.51 14.10 -10.90
C LEU A 73 1.72 13.92 -11.83
N GLU A 74 1.55 13.91 -13.16
CA GLU A 74 2.66 13.75 -14.12
C GLU A 74 3.85 14.70 -13.88
N PRO A 75 3.63 16.01 -13.62
CA PRO A 75 4.75 16.93 -13.40
C PRO A 75 5.63 16.64 -12.18
N TYR A 76 5.16 15.76 -11.29
CA TYR A 76 5.87 15.44 -10.06
C TYR A 76 6.71 14.15 -10.15
N HIS A 77 6.76 13.49 -11.31
CA HIS A 77 7.61 12.33 -11.60
C HIS A 77 7.58 11.28 -10.47
N LEU A 78 6.38 10.79 -10.14
CA LEU A 78 6.23 9.78 -9.08
C LEU A 78 6.86 8.46 -9.50
N LEU A 79 7.37 7.71 -8.53
CA LEU A 79 7.70 6.31 -8.70
C LEU A 79 6.45 5.53 -9.12
N PHE A 80 5.31 5.81 -8.45
CA PHE A 80 3.97 5.38 -8.84
C PHE A 80 2.87 6.11 -8.07
N LEU A 81 1.69 6.13 -8.67
CA LEU A 81 0.41 6.36 -8.00
C LEU A 81 -0.18 4.98 -7.67
N GLU A 82 -0.45 4.73 -6.39
CA GLU A 82 -0.97 3.47 -5.89
C GLU A 82 -2.48 3.52 -5.74
N ASP A 83 -3.11 2.39 -6.04
CA ASP A 83 -4.52 2.06 -5.83
C ASP A 83 -5.46 3.25 -6.11
N ALA A 84 -5.33 3.80 -7.33
CA ALA A 84 -6.16 4.92 -7.76
C ALA A 84 -7.65 4.60 -7.74
N LEU A 85 -8.01 3.33 -7.92
CA LEU A 85 -9.38 2.80 -7.96
C LEU A 85 -9.45 1.42 -7.33
N PRO A 86 -10.62 1.02 -6.81
CA PRO A 86 -10.83 -0.32 -6.27
C PRO A 86 -10.84 -1.41 -7.36
N PRO A 87 -10.65 -2.69 -6.98
CA PRO A 87 -10.63 -3.83 -7.93
C PRO A 87 -11.86 -3.91 -8.84
N GLU A 88 -13.02 -3.51 -8.37
CA GLU A 88 -14.27 -3.54 -9.14
C GLU A 88 -14.30 -2.51 -10.27
N GLN A 89 -13.37 -1.58 -10.30
CA GLN A 89 -13.29 -0.51 -11.30
C GLN A 89 -12.04 -0.60 -12.17
N CYS A 90 -11.41 -1.76 -12.23
CA CYS A 90 -10.17 -1.97 -12.99
C CYS A 90 -10.28 -1.64 -14.49
N ASP A 91 -11.46 -1.71 -15.09
CA ASP A 91 -11.67 -1.33 -16.51
C ASP A 91 -11.32 0.14 -16.80
N TRP A 92 -11.38 1.01 -15.79
CA TRP A 92 -11.03 2.42 -15.92
C TRP A 92 -9.52 2.68 -16.04
N PHE A 93 -8.68 1.70 -15.71
CA PHE A 93 -7.23 1.83 -15.87
C PHE A 93 -6.84 2.03 -17.35
N LYS A 94 -7.62 1.53 -18.30
CA LYS A 94 -7.45 1.84 -19.73
C LYS A 94 -7.53 3.34 -19.99
N MET A 95 -8.50 4.03 -19.39
CA MET A 95 -8.65 5.46 -19.54
C MET A 95 -7.52 6.22 -18.83
N ILE A 96 -7.12 5.80 -17.64
CA ILE A 96 -5.96 6.37 -16.94
C ILE A 96 -4.74 6.30 -17.85
N ARG A 97 -4.42 5.11 -18.37
CA ARG A 97 -3.24 4.90 -19.24
C ARG A 97 -3.30 5.70 -20.54
N GLN A 98 -4.47 5.90 -21.09
CA GLN A 98 -4.64 6.73 -22.31
C GLN A 98 -4.45 8.21 -22.06
N GLN A 99 -4.62 8.71 -20.84
CA GLN A 99 -4.61 10.12 -20.50
C GLN A 99 -3.33 10.59 -19.82
N CYS A 100 -2.53 9.69 -19.26
CA CYS A 100 -1.31 10.05 -18.55
C CYS A 100 -0.22 8.97 -18.61
N ALA A 101 1.01 9.42 -18.36
CA ALA A 101 2.19 8.59 -18.24
C ALA A 101 2.64 8.38 -16.77
N THR A 102 1.87 8.86 -15.81
CA THR A 102 2.16 8.58 -14.39
C THR A 102 2.21 7.07 -14.16
N PRO A 103 3.33 6.52 -13.62
CA PRO A 103 3.40 5.10 -13.30
C PRO A 103 2.33 4.70 -12.30
N ILE A 104 1.72 3.55 -12.50
CA ILE A 104 0.59 3.04 -11.71
C ILE A 104 1.00 1.77 -10.97
N ALA A 105 0.69 1.74 -9.68
CA ALA A 105 0.76 0.54 -8.85
C ALA A 105 -0.63 0.13 -8.40
N MET A 106 -0.91 -1.17 -8.35
CA MET A 106 -2.23 -1.69 -7.96
C MET A 106 -2.10 -3.06 -7.31
N GLY A 107 -2.95 -3.35 -6.32
CA GLY A 107 -3.20 -4.72 -6.01
C GLY A 107 -3.29 -5.16 -4.56
N GLU A 108 -3.26 -4.30 -3.56
CA GLU A 108 -3.32 -4.72 -2.15
C GLU A 108 -4.60 -5.49 -1.80
N LEU A 109 -5.70 -5.24 -2.54
CA LEU A 109 -6.98 -5.93 -2.36
C LEU A 109 -7.18 -7.11 -3.32
N PHE A 110 -6.25 -7.40 -4.21
CA PHE A 110 -6.39 -8.55 -5.12
C PHE A 110 -6.19 -9.88 -4.41
N ASN A 111 -7.04 -10.84 -4.73
CA ASN A 111 -7.04 -12.17 -4.14
C ASN A 111 -6.81 -13.30 -5.16
N ASN A 112 -7.02 -13.04 -6.44
CA ASN A 112 -6.96 -14.09 -7.45
C ASN A 112 -6.49 -13.56 -8.83
N PRO A 113 -6.00 -14.46 -9.72
CA PRO A 113 -5.44 -14.09 -11.01
C PRO A 113 -6.39 -13.38 -11.98
N HIS A 114 -7.69 -13.50 -11.80
CA HIS A 114 -8.67 -12.85 -12.68
C HIS A 114 -8.67 -11.33 -12.49
N GLU A 115 -8.26 -10.85 -11.31
CA GLU A 115 -8.25 -9.44 -10.97
C GLU A 115 -7.08 -8.70 -11.61
N TRP A 116 -5.89 -9.31 -11.70
CA TRP A 116 -4.69 -8.62 -12.20
C TRP A 116 -4.23 -9.01 -13.61
N ARG A 117 -4.66 -10.18 -14.12
CA ARG A 117 -4.12 -10.70 -15.38
C ARG A 117 -4.25 -9.71 -16.54
N HIS A 118 -5.43 -9.11 -16.72
CA HIS A 118 -5.68 -8.17 -17.79
C HIS A 118 -4.89 -6.86 -17.60
N LEU A 119 -4.74 -6.39 -16.36
CA LEU A 119 -3.96 -5.19 -16.05
C LEU A 119 -2.49 -5.37 -16.46
N VAL A 120 -1.92 -6.53 -16.17
CA VAL A 120 -0.54 -6.88 -16.54
C VAL A 120 -0.43 -7.06 -18.06
N GLN A 121 -1.29 -7.86 -18.68
CA GLN A 121 -1.22 -8.22 -20.10
C GLN A 121 -1.48 -7.04 -21.04
N GLU A 122 -2.29 -6.08 -20.62
CA GLU A 122 -2.61 -4.88 -21.40
C GLU A 122 -1.72 -3.68 -21.01
N HIS A 123 -0.68 -3.87 -20.18
CA HIS A 123 0.25 -2.82 -19.71
C HIS A 123 -0.47 -1.65 -19.04
N LEU A 124 -1.50 -1.92 -18.25
CA LEU A 124 -2.28 -0.90 -17.57
C LEU A 124 -1.68 -0.47 -16.24
N ILE A 125 -0.77 -1.29 -15.69
CA ILE A 125 -0.01 -1.01 -14.46
C ILE A 125 1.48 -1.22 -14.71
N ASP A 126 2.30 -0.56 -13.90
CA ASP A 126 3.76 -0.64 -13.94
C ASP A 126 4.31 -1.44 -12.77
N TYR A 127 3.56 -1.46 -11.66
CA TYR A 127 3.89 -2.22 -10.45
C TYR A 127 2.69 -3.01 -9.98
N ILE A 128 2.94 -4.26 -9.57
CA ILE A 128 1.94 -5.10 -8.91
C ILE A 128 2.19 -5.10 -7.39
N ARG A 129 1.14 -4.78 -6.60
CA ARG A 129 1.23 -4.58 -5.15
C ARG A 129 0.39 -5.55 -4.33
N VAL A 130 0.30 -6.80 -4.75
CA VAL A 130 -0.49 -7.80 -4.04
C VAL A 130 0.05 -8.13 -2.64
N HIS A 131 -0.85 -8.49 -1.75
CA HIS A 131 -0.53 -9.02 -0.42
C HIS A 131 -0.29 -10.52 -0.50
N ILE A 132 0.90 -10.97 -0.15
CA ILE A 132 1.33 -12.35 -0.38
C ILE A 132 0.46 -13.41 0.28
N SER A 133 -0.08 -13.14 1.47
CA SER A 133 -0.97 -14.09 2.14
C SER A 133 -2.37 -14.14 1.51
N GLN A 134 -2.89 -13.01 1.01
CA GLN A 134 -4.22 -12.94 0.37
C GLN A 134 -4.26 -13.70 -0.95
N ILE A 135 -3.19 -13.65 -1.73
CA ILE A 135 -3.10 -14.40 -2.99
C ILE A 135 -2.77 -15.88 -2.82
N GLY A 136 -2.58 -16.35 -1.57
CA GLY A 136 -2.35 -17.77 -1.25
C GLY A 136 -0.88 -18.17 -1.08
N GLY A 137 0.05 -17.23 -0.85
CA GLY A 137 1.42 -17.48 -0.47
C GLY A 137 2.40 -17.64 -1.64
N ILE A 138 3.50 -18.34 -1.41
CA ILE A 138 4.68 -18.40 -2.28
C ILE A 138 4.38 -18.94 -3.68
N THR A 139 3.58 -20.00 -3.81
CA THR A 139 3.33 -20.65 -5.11
C THR A 139 2.58 -19.72 -6.09
N PRO A 140 1.46 -19.08 -5.75
CA PRO A 140 0.85 -18.09 -6.63
C PRO A 140 1.73 -16.85 -6.83
N ALA A 141 2.48 -16.41 -5.81
CA ALA A 141 3.42 -15.30 -5.94
C ALA A 141 4.46 -15.54 -7.04
N ARG A 142 5.10 -16.70 -7.07
CA ARG A 142 6.06 -17.06 -8.12
C ARG A 142 5.44 -17.08 -9.52
N LYS A 143 4.20 -17.53 -9.64
CA LYS A 143 3.47 -17.50 -10.93
C LYS A 143 3.20 -16.07 -11.38
N LEU A 144 2.83 -15.21 -10.43
CA LEU A 144 2.59 -13.79 -10.68
C LEU A 144 3.88 -13.08 -11.10
N ILE A 145 5.00 -13.30 -10.39
CA ILE A 145 6.31 -12.76 -10.74
C ILE A 145 6.67 -13.08 -12.20
N ALA A 146 6.55 -14.35 -12.58
CA ALA A 146 6.88 -14.80 -13.94
C ALA A 146 5.97 -14.16 -15.01
N LEU A 147 4.68 -13.98 -14.70
CA LEU A 147 3.76 -13.25 -15.58
C LEU A 147 4.20 -11.77 -15.70
N CYS A 148 4.40 -11.11 -14.58
CA CYS A 148 4.78 -9.69 -14.55
C CYS A 148 6.12 -9.44 -15.26
N ASP A 149 7.11 -10.29 -15.05
CA ASP A 149 8.42 -10.21 -15.72
C ASP A 149 8.27 -10.27 -17.25
N ALA A 150 7.45 -11.20 -17.74
CA ALA A 150 7.21 -11.35 -19.18
C ALA A 150 6.54 -10.12 -19.84
N TYR A 151 5.86 -9.28 -19.06
CA TYR A 151 5.17 -8.08 -19.53
C TYR A 151 5.82 -6.77 -19.05
N GLY A 152 6.99 -6.82 -18.41
CA GLY A 152 7.72 -5.64 -17.95
C GLY A 152 7.11 -4.96 -16.73
N VAL A 153 6.21 -5.62 -16.00
CA VAL A 153 5.63 -5.12 -14.75
C VAL A 153 6.53 -5.51 -13.58
N ARG A 154 6.83 -4.56 -12.70
CA ARG A 154 7.69 -4.76 -11.53
C ARG A 154 6.88 -5.18 -10.32
N THR A 155 7.53 -5.87 -9.38
CA THR A 155 6.92 -6.19 -8.08
C THR A 155 7.16 -5.09 -7.05
N ALA A 156 6.15 -4.83 -6.23
CA ALA A 156 6.20 -3.92 -5.09
C ALA A 156 5.25 -4.44 -4.01
N TRP A 157 5.58 -5.56 -3.38
CA TRP A 157 4.68 -6.27 -2.48
C TRP A 157 4.09 -5.37 -1.41
N HIS A 158 2.78 -5.51 -1.20
CA HIS A 158 2.10 -4.89 -0.07
C HIS A 158 2.70 -5.42 1.24
N GLY A 159 3.17 -4.52 2.08
CA GLY A 159 3.84 -4.79 3.35
C GLY A 159 3.29 -3.97 4.51
N PRO A 160 1.97 -4.07 4.79
CA PRO A 160 1.28 -3.23 5.77
C PRO A 160 1.64 -3.59 7.22
N VAL A 161 1.18 -2.75 8.15
CA VAL A 161 1.42 -2.90 9.59
C VAL A 161 0.80 -4.16 10.21
N ASP A 162 -0.17 -4.77 9.57
CA ASP A 162 -0.85 -5.99 10.01
C ASP A 162 -0.25 -7.28 9.42
N MET A 163 0.76 -7.15 8.56
CA MET A 163 1.53 -8.30 8.09
C MET A 163 2.50 -8.78 9.16
N THR A 164 2.54 -10.09 9.38
CA THR A 164 3.50 -10.68 10.32
C THR A 164 4.94 -10.58 9.81
N PRO A 165 5.96 -10.58 10.69
CA PRO A 165 7.37 -10.68 10.27
C PRO A 165 7.69 -11.88 9.39
N ILE A 166 6.93 -12.98 9.49
CA ILE A 166 7.02 -14.15 8.59
C ILE A 166 6.59 -13.75 7.17
N GLY A 167 5.46 -13.04 7.02
CA GLY A 167 4.99 -12.54 5.74
C GLY A 167 5.99 -11.58 5.08
N HIS A 168 6.54 -10.66 5.86
CA HIS A 168 7.60 -9.77 5.40
C HIS A 168 8.86 -10.52 4.94
N ALA A 169 9.28 -11.55 5.67
CA ALA A 169 10.42 -12.37 5.25
C ALA A 169 10.12 -13.11 3.94
N VAL A 170 8.90 -13.62 3.75
CA VAL A 170 8.49 -14.23 2.48
C VAL A 170 8.54 -13.22 1.34
N ASN A 171 8.04 -11.99 1.52
CA ASN A 171 8.17 -10.93 0.51
C ASN A 171 9.64 -10.74 0.10
N LEU A 172 10.56 -10.61 1.07
CA LEU A 172 11.99 -10.42 0.78
C LEU A 172 12.62 -11.60 0.04
N HIS A 173 12.21 -12.84 0.35
CA HIS A 173 12.66 -13.99 -0.44
C HIS A 173 12.16 -13.92 -1.89
N MET A 174 10.93 -13.46 -2.10
CA MET A 174 10.41 -13.22 -3.45
C MET A 174 11.20 -12.10 -4.15
N ASP A 175 11.48 -11.00 -3.47
CA ASP A 175 12.24 -9.87 -4.01
C ASP A 175 13.64 -10.30 -4.48
N ILE A 176 14.40 -10.97 -3.62
CA ILE A 176 15.77 -11.41 -3.94
C ILE A 176 15.79 -12.39 -5.12
N SER A 177 14.72 -13.20 -5.27
CA SER A 177 14.63 -14.21 -6.33
C SER A 177 13.96 -13.71 -7.61
N SER A 178 13.55 -12.44 -7.69
CA SER A 178 12.77 -11.88 -8.79
C SER A 178 13.60 -10.94 -9.66
N PRO A 179 13.70 -11.18 -10.97
CA PRO A 179 14.43 -10.29 -11.88
C PRO A 179 13.75 -8.93 -12.06
N ASN A 180 12.44 -8.87 -11.86
CA ASN A 180 11.59 -7.68 -12.00
C ASN A 180 11.26 -7.02 -10.67
N PHE A 181 12.08 -7.19 -9.63
CA PHE A 181 11.92 -6.48 -8.37
C PHE A 181 11.90 -4.96 -8.57
N GLY A 182 10.97 -4.28 -7.93
CA GLY A 182 10.84 -2.83 -7.91
C GLY A 182 11.23 -2.22 -6.59
N VAL A 183 10.34 -2.29 -5.64
CA VAL A 183 10.50 -1.76 -4.28
C VAL A 183 9.73 -2.63 -3.30
N GLN A 184 10.20 -2.69 -2.04
CA GLN A 184 9.49 -3.36 -0.95
C GLN A 184 8.90 -2.34 0.01
N GLU A 185 7.59 -2.42 0.22
CA GLU A 185 6.97 -1.71 1.32
C GLU A 185 7.33 -2.37 2.66
N TRP A 186 7.66 -1.55 3.63
CA TRP A 186 7.94 -1.98 4.99
C TRP A 186 7.28 -1.05 5.98
N ALA A 187 6.17 -1.47 6.54
CA ALA A 187 5.54 -0.78 7.64
C ALA A 187 6.10 -1.31 8.97
N ASP A 188 7.14 -0.66 9.47
CA ASP A 188 7.63 -0.96 10.79
C ASP A 188 6.86 -0.21 11.89
N SER A 189 7.21 -0.49 13.12
CA SER A 189 6.53 -0.14 14.37
C SER A 189 6.30 1.35 14.64
N PHE A 190 6.49 2.25 13.69
CA PHE A 190 6.31 3.68 13.93
C PHE A 190 4.85 4.15 13.94
N THR A 191 3.92 3.33 13.44
CA THR A 191 2.50 3.69 13.39
C THR A 191 1.62 2.53 13.85
N GLY A 192 0.72 2.77 14.81
CA GLY A 192 -0.34 1.84 15.19
C GLY A 192 0.03 0.79 16.26
N LEU A 193 -0.48 -0.42 16.11
CA LEU A 193 -0.40 -1.49 17.11
C LEU A 193 1.03 -1.91 17.43
N TYR A 194 1.93 -1.92 16.45
CA TYR A 194 3.35 -2.25 16.64
C TYR A 194 4.14 -1.20 17.43
N ALA A 195 3.75 0.07 17.39
CA ALA A 195 4.36 1.10 18.22
C ALA A 195 4.11 0.88 19.73
N GLN A 196 3.02 0.15 20.06
CA GLN A 196 2.69 -0.24 21.43
C GLN A 196 3.40 -1.55 21.86
N LEU A 197 3.78 -2.38 20.90
CA LEU A 197 4.61 -3.53 21.10
C LEU A 197 6.06 -3.04 20.96
N ASN A 198 6.75 -2.88 22.09
CA ASN A 198 8.17 -2.60 22.12
C ASN A 198 8.88 -3.42 21.01
N GLY A 199 9.65 -2.77 20.14
CA GLY A 199 10.34 -3.43 19.02
C GLY A 199 11.21 -4.62 19.47
N GLN A 200 11.68 -4.62 20.71
CA GLN A 200 12.34 -5.75 21.34
C GLN A 200 11.41 -6.95 21.47
N LEU A 201 10.15 -6.75 21.90
CA LEU A 201 9.17 -7.83 22.01
C LEU A 201 8.90 -8.53 20.68
N MET A 202 8.82 -7.76 19.58
CA MET A 202 8.66 -8.33 18.25
C MET A 202 9.86 -9.18 17.84
N THR A 203 11.07 -8.71 18.11
CA THR A 203 12.30 -9.47 17.82
C THR A 203 12.41 -10.74 18.65
N GLU A 204 11.96 -10.70 19.91
CA GLU A 204 11.91 -11.88 20.78
C GLU A 204 10.83 -12.87 20.34
N MET A 205 9.66 -12.39 19.92
CA MET A 205 8.53 -13.22 19.46
C MET A 205 8.78 -13.84 18.08
N PHE A 206 9.51 -13.12 17.21
CA PHE A 206 9.86 -13.56 15.85
C PHE A 206 11.38 -13.56 15.64
N PRO A 207 12.11 -14.52 16.27
CA PRO A 207 13.56 -14.60 16.12
C PRO A 207 13.96 -14.76 14.66
N GLY A 208 14.89 -13.93 14.19
CA GLY A 208 15.35 -13.94 12.79
C GLY A 208 14.54 -13.06 11.84
N MET A 209 13.57 -12.29 12.36
CA MET A 209 12.81 -11.34 11.53
C MET A 209 13.73 -10.41 10.73
N PRO A 210 13.31 -9.95 9.54
CA PRO A 210 14.09 -9.03 8.72
C PRO A 210 14.54 -7.78 9.49
N GLN A 211 15.71 -7.29 9.14
CA GLN A 211 16.31 -6.12 9.76
C GLN A 211 16.34 -4.96 8.76
N ARG A 212 15.85 -3.78 9.17
CA ARG A 212 15.97 -2.55 8.37
C ARG A 212 17.21 -1.77 8.79
N ARG A 213 18.07 -1.44 7.82
CA ARG A 213 19.24 -0.58 8.01
C ARG A 213 19.43 0.32 6.78
N ASP A 214 19.59 1.58 7.00
CA ASP A 214 19.91 2.58 5.97
C ASP A 214 19.01 2.53 4.71
N GLY A 215 17.69 2.33 4.91
CA GLY A 215 16.72 2.23 3.82
C GLY A 215 16.65 0.86 3.13
N TYR A 216 17.42 -0.12 3.59
CA TYR A 216 17.45 -1.49 3.05
C TYR A 216 16.94 -2.50 4.07
N LEU A 217 16.38 -3.60 3.55
CA LEU A 217 15.94 -4.75 4.34
C LEU A 217 16.89 -5.92 4.15
N TYR A 218 17.19 -6.60 5.24
CA TYR A 218 18.11 -7.73 5.29
C TYR A 218 17.44 -8.95 5.89
N LEU A 219 17.50 -10.07 5.17
CA LEU A 219 17.11 -11.38 5.71
C LEU A 219 18.19 -11.93 6.66
N SER A 220 17.77 -12.84 7.54
CA SER A 220 18.70 -13.64 8.32
C SER A 220 19.31 -14.77 7.48
N ASP A 221 20.52 -15.25 7.87
CA ASP A 221 21.17 -16.40 7.23
C ASP A 221 20.64 -17.77 7.73
N ARG A 222 19.52 -17.77 8.45
CA ARG A 222 18.89 -18.99 8.96
C ARG A 222 18.24 -19.79 7.83
N PRO A 223 18.20 -21.13 7.94
CA PRO A 223 17.51 -21.97 6.96
C PRO A 223 16.03 -21.65 6.82
N GLY A 224 15.44 -21.99 5.65
CA GLY A 224 14.04 -21.80 5.35
C GLY A 224 13.70 -20.32 5.13
N ILE A 225 12.60 -19.85 5.71
CA ILE A 225 12.20 -18.43 5.66
C ILE A 225 13.11 -17.57 6.56
N GLY A 226 13.85 -18.19 7.47
CA GLY A 226 14.77 -17.51 8.36
C GLY A 226 14.15 -16.89 9.60
N VAL A 227 12.84 -17.02 9.80
CA VAL A 227 12.08 -16.47 10.92
C VAL A 227 11.40 -17.60 11.68
N ASP A 228 11.56 -17.60 12.99
CA ASP A 228 10.85 -18.49 13.90
C ASP A 228 9.73 -17.74 14.63
N PHE A 229 8.88 -18.47 15.36
CA PHE A 229 7.80 -17.92 16.15
C PHE A 229 7.81 -18.52 17.57
N ASP A 230 7.94 -17.69 18.60
CA ASP A 230 7.84 -18.11 19.99
C ASP A 230 6.39 -18.17 20.46
N GLU A 231 5.75 -19.33 20.31
CA GLU A 231 4.37 -19.57 20.72
C GLU A 231 4.17 -19.37 22.25
N LYS A 232 5.18 -19.66 23.07
CA LYS A 232 5.09 -19.51 24.54
C LYS A 232 5.08 -18.04 24.92
N LEU A 233 5.87 -17.23 24.24
CA LEU A 233 5.86 -15.78 24.42
C LEU A 233 4.56 -15.18 23.90
N ALA A 234 4.10 -15.57 22.71
CA ALA A 234 2.86 -15.10 22.10
C ALA A 234 1.63 -15.39 23.00
N ALA A 235 1.58 -16.54 23.66
CA ALA A 235 0.49 -16.90 24.58
C ALA A 235 0.33 -15.92 25.77
N LYS A 236 1.37 -15.13 26.09
CA LYS A 236 1.30 -14.09 27.14
C LYS A 236 0.60 -12.82 26.66
N TYR A 237 0.37 -12.70 25.36
CA TYR A 237 -0.23 -11.53 24.71
C TYR A 237 -1.47 -11.92 23.87
N PRO A 238 -2.53 -12.45 24.50
CA PRO A 238 -3.72 -12.87 23.80
C PRO A 238 -4.41 -11.69 23.14
N CYS A 239 -5.02 -11.92 21.98
CA CYS A 239 -5.84 -10.92 21.30
C CYS A 239 -6.97 -10.44 22.22
N LYS A 240 -7.13 -9.12 22.36
CA LYS A 240 -8.24 -8.52 23.11
C LYS A 240 -9.39 -8.24 22.15
N PRO A 241 -10.57 -8.87 22.31
CA PRO A 241 -11.73 -8.56 21.48
C PRO A 241 -12.04 -7.06 21.52
N GLY A 242 -12.32 -6.46 20.39
CA GLY A 242 -12.66 -5.03 20.27
C GLY A 242 -11.48 -4.06 20.41
N ALA A 243 -10.24 -4.55 20.43
CA ALA A 243 -9.05 -3.69 20.52
C ALA A 243 -8.83 -2.79 19.28
N VAL A 244 -9.42 -3.14 18.14
CA VAL A 244 -9.34 -2.36 16.90
C VAL A 244 -10.69 -1.73 16.61
N SER A 245 -10.74 -0.40 16.52
CA SER A 245 -11.90 0.32 16.02
C SER A 245 -11.80 0.44 14.51
N TRP A 246 -12.83 -0.06 13.81
CA TRP A 246 -12.96 0.02 12.36
C TRP A 246 -13.75 1.26 11.90
N ASP A 247 -13.93 2.26 12.76
CA ASP A 247 -14.72 3.47 12.46
C ASP A 247 -14.15 4.23 11.24
N TRP A 248 -12.86 4.09 10.97
CA TRP A 248 -12.21 4.67 9.80
C TRP A 248 -12.67 4.03 8.47
N MET A 249 -13.18 2.81 8.52
CA MET A 249 -13.76 2.12 7.35
C MET A 249 -15.14 2.66 6.99
N LEU A 250 -15.77 3.43 7.87
CA LEU A 250 -17.04 4.11 7.59
C LEU A 250 -16.76 5.46 6.93
N ALA A 251 -16.27 5.44 5.68
CA ALA A 251 -15.99 6.66 4.95
C ALA A 251 -17.26 7.37 4.49
N ARG A 252 -17.29 8.70 4.59
CA ARG A 252 -18.42 9.54 4.19
C ARG A 252 -17.95 10.76 3.42
N LEU A 253 -18.72 11.13 2.41
CA LEU A 253 -18.60 12.42 1.73
C LEU A 253 -19.03 13.58 2.65
N PRO A 254 -18.73 14.84 2.29
CA PRO A 254 -19.12 16.01 3.10
C PRO A 254 -20.61 16.10 3.43
N ASP A 255 -21.49 15.63 2.55
CA ASP A 255 -22.94 15.59 2.74
C ASP A 255 -23.43 14.45 3.65
N GLY A 256 -22.53 13.58 4.09
CA GLY A 256 -22.83 12.41 4.93
C GLY A 256 -23.11 11.13 4.16
N THR A 257 -23.10 11.14 2.84
CA THR A 257 -23.25 9.94 2.00
C THR A 257 -22.16 8.94 2.34
N SER A 258 -22.53 7.68 2.62
CA SER A 258 -21.57 6.60 2.82
C SER A 258 -20.90 6.24 1.51
N VAL A 259 -19.57 6.18 1.53
CA VAL A 259 -18.78 5.71 0.40
C VAL A 259 -17.96 4.51 0.83
N ARG A 260 -17.45 3.77 -0.12
CA ARG A 260 -16.56 2.68 0.16
C ARG A 260 -15.33 3.17 0.92
N PRO A 261 -14.88 2.43 1.95
CA PRO A 261 -13.66 2.76 2.71
C PRO A 261 -12.41 2.62 1.85
#